data_854fb8be8818da28b4b1147f8261d83d
#
_entry.id   854fb8be8818da28b4b1147f8261d83d
#
_cell.length_a   1.000
_cell.length_b   1.000
_cell.length_c   1.000
_cell.angle_alpha   90.00
_cell.angle_beta   90.00
_cell.angle_gamma   90.00
#
_symmetry.space_group_name_H-M   'P 1'
#
loop_
_entity.id
_entity.type
_entity.pdbx_description
1 polymer ?
#
loop_
_entity_poly.entity_id
_entity_poly.type
_entity_poly.pdbx_seq_one_letter_code
_entity_poly.pdbx_strand_id
1 'polypeptide(L)' 'MPTYRMVYGDNNQVVRETFHDVALEREDGWTVLFRGKEAILRVRDEHIQSLEHVDEDHE' A
#
# COMPACT_ATOMS: atom_id res chain seq x y z
N MET A 1 -14.09 -3.16 -4.21
CA MET A 1 -13.14 -2.86 -3.20
C MET A 1 -11.80 -2.62 -3.78
N PRO A 2 -11.07 -1.65 -3.28
CA PRO A 2 -9.82 -1.30 -3.93
C PRO A 2 -8.72 -2.32 -3.68
N THR A 3 -7.86 -2.44 -4.63
CA THR A 3 -6.69 -3.29 -4.55
C THR A 3 -5.48 -2.43 -4.88
N TYR A 4 -4.44 -2.54 -4.11
CA TYR A 4 -3.23 -1.77 -4.33
C TYR A 4 -2.02 -2.68 -4.40
N ARG A 5 -1.10 -2.32 -5.30
CA ARG A 5 0.17 -3.03 -5.38
C ARG A 5 1.25 -2.08 -4.93
N MET A 6 2.03 -2.48 -3.97
CA MET A 6 3.04 -1.62 -3.38
C MET A 6 4.40 -2.28 -3.42
N VAL A 7 5.41 -1.50 -3.77
CA VAL A 7 6.79 -1.94 -3.70
C VAL A 7 7.46 -1.00 -2.69
N TYR A 8 7.97 -1.53 -1.62
CA TYR A 8 8.50 -0.70 -0.56
C TYR A 8 9.67 -1.39 0.12
N GLY A 9 10.44 -0.61 0.84
CA GLY A 9 11.57 -1.14 1.57
C GLY A 9 12.74 -0.18 1.52
N ASP A 10 13.85 -0.62 2.04
CA ASP A 10 15.02 0.24 2.06
C ASP A 10 16.03 -0.28 1.06
N ASN A 11 17.26 0.17 1.15
CA ASN A 11 18.25 -0.17 0.18
C ASN A 11 18.59 -1.63 0.11
N ASN A 12 18.44 -2.35 1.17
CA ASN A 12 18.83 -3.74 1.20
C ASN A 12 17.72 -4.70 0.99
N GLN A 13 16.51 -4.32 1.29
CA GLN A 13 15.40 -5.21 1.16
C GLN A 13 14.22 -4.51 0.60
N VAL A 14 13.67 -5.02 -0.45
CA VAL A 14 12.50 -4.48 -1.10
C VAL A 14 11.43 -5.53 -1.11
N VAL A 15 10.23 -5.15 -0.69
CA VAL A 15 9.09 -6.05 -0.65
C VAL A 15 8.09 -5.61 -1.68
N ARG A 16 7.54 -6.55 -2.42
CA ARG A 16 6.53 -6.29 -3.42
C ARG A 16 5.30 -7.05 -3.01
N GLU A 17 4.22 -6.35 -2.81
CA GLU A 17 3.04 -7.02 -2.30
C GLU A 17 1.77 -6.42 -2.83
N THR A 18 0.75 -7.23 -3.04
CA THR A 18 -0.56 -6.80 -3.48
C THR A 18 -1.52 -6.94 -2.32
N PHE A 19 -2.27 -5.87 -2.07
CA PHE A 19 -3.22 -5.86 -0.96
C PHE A 19 -4.61 -5.70 -1.53
N HIS A 20 -5.49 -6.64 -1.22
CA HIS A 20 -6.87 -6.63 -1.71
C HIS A 20 -7.79 -6.08 -0.64
N ASP A 21 -8.78 -5.34 -1.10
CA ASP A 21 -9.83 -4.91 -0.19
C ASP A 21 -9.31 -4.02 0.90
N VAL A 22 -8.52 -3.03 0.56
CA VAL A 22 -7.93 -2.13 1.53
C VAL A 22 -8.23 -0.70 1.16
N ALA A 23 -8.22 0.17 2.14
CA ALA A 23 -8.32 1.60 1.94
C ALA A 23 -6.95 2.20 2.20
N LEU A 24 -6.61 3.26 1.52
CA LEU A 24 -5.33 3.89 1.62
C LEU A 24 -5.47 5.27 2.21
N GLU A 25 -4.67 5.59 3.19
CA GLU A 25 -4.63 6.93 3.75
C GLU A 25 -3.21 7.41 3.88
N ARG A 26 -3.00 8.70 3.72
CA ARG A 26 -1.68 9.27 3.87
C ARG A 26 -1.73 10.35 4.92
N GLU A 27 -0.77 10.32 5.82
CA GLU A 27 -0.71 11.34 6.80
C GLU A 27 0.69 11.56 7.31
N ASP A 28 1.14 12.77 7.29
CA ASP A 28 2.44 13.15 7.81
C ASP A 28 3.61 12.34 7.31
N GLY A 29 3.66 12.05 6.06
CA GLY A 29 4.75 11.31 5.49
C GLY A 29 4.64 9.81 5.64
N TRP A 30 3.47 9.35 6.05
CA TRP A 30 3.22 7.92 6.17
C TRP A 30 2.09 7.52 5.26
N THR A 31 2.17 6.31 4.74
CA THR A 31 1.09 5.70 3.99
C THR A 31 0.58 4.54 4.82
N VAL A 32 -0.71 4.51 5.05
CA VAL A 32 -1.31 3.50 5.90
C VAL A 32 -2.39 2.78 5.11
N LEU A 33 -2.38 1.48 5.17
CA LEU A 33 -3.42 0.67 4.55
C LEU A 33 -4.31 0.09 5.63
N PHE A 34 -5.61 0.21 5.40
CA PHE A 34 -6.60 -0.29 6.35
C PHE A 34 -7.44 -1.35 5.72
N ARG A 35 -7.79 -2.35 6.49
CA ARG A 35 -8.80 -3.30 6.07
C ARG A 35 -9.92 -3.19 7.10
N GLY A 36 -11.05 -2.66 6.68
CA GLY A 36 -12.10 -2.32 7.62
C GLY A 36 -11.62 -1.20 8.49
N LYS A 37 -11.58 -1.39 9.76
CA LYS A 37 -11.15 -0.37 10.66
C LYS A 37 -9.76 -0.61 11.19
N GLU A 38 -9.08 -1.61 10.65
CA GLU A 38 -7.81 -1.99 11.20
C GLU A 38 -6.67 -1.59 10.28
N ALA A 39 -5.67 -0.95 10.80
CA ALA A 39 -4.48 -0.62 10.02
C ALA A 39 -3.65 -1.88 9.89
N ILE A 40 -3.42 -2.31 8.67
CA ILE A 40 -2.69 -3.54 8.45
C ILE A 40 -1.26 -3.28 8.01
N LEU A 41 -0.95 -2.07 7.58
CA LEU A 41 0.39 -1.76 7.15
C LEU A 41 0.62 -0.26 7.25
N ARG A 42 1.77 0.14 7.73
CA ARG A 42 2.18 1.53 7.75
C ARG A 42 3.59 1.61 7.21
N VAL A 43 3.81 2.46 6.21
CA VAL A 43 5.11 2.58 5.59
C VAL A 43 5.40 4.06 5.42
N ARG A 44 6.62 4.48 5.69
CA ARG A 44 6.99 5.84 5.43
C ARG A 44 7.03 6.09 3.96
N ASP A 45 6.55 7.24 3.53
CA ASP A 45 6.49 7.54 2.11
C ASP A 45 7.87 7.45 1.47
N GLU A 46 8.90 7.80 2.18
CA GLU A 46 10.24 7.77 1.60
C GLU A 46 10.71 6.35 1.30
N HIS A 47 10.06 5.35 1.86
CA HIS A 47 10.42 3.96 1.60
C HIS A 47 9.55 3.31 0.55
N ILE A 48 8.59 4.04 0.02
CA ILE A 48 7.72 3.48 -1.00
C ILE A 48 8.32 3.75 -2.35
N GLN A 49 8.59 2.73 -3.10
CA GLN A 49 9.17 2.88 -4.42
C GLN A 49 8.11 2.94 -5.48
N SER A 50 7.01 2.28 -5.27
CA SER A 50 5.94 2.26 -6.25
C SER A 50 4.63 1.95 -5.56
N LEU A 51 3.56 2.60 -5.95
CA LEU A 51 2.25 2.34 -5.40
C LEU A 51 1.24 2.53 -6.50
N GLU A 52 0.49 1.50 -6.79
CA GLU A 52 -0.48 1.54 -7.86
C GLU A 52 -1.81 1.05 -7.41
N HIS A 53 -2.87 1.65 -7.93
CA HIS A 53 -4.21 1.16 -7.73
C HIS A 53 -4.49 0.16 -8.84
N VAL A 54 -4.82 -1.04 -8.49
CA VAL A 54 -5.05 -2.10 -9.45
C VAL A 54 -6.54 -2.26 -9.63
N ASP A 55 -6.97 -2.22 -10.87
CA ASP A 55 -8.38 -2.33 -11.16
C ASP A 55 -8.71 -3.76 -11.47
N GLU A 56 -9.18 -4.49 -10.51
CA GLU A 56 -9.48 -5.86 -10.71
C GLU A 56 -10.83 -6.12 -11.20
N ASP A 57 -11.67 -5.17 -11.29
CA ASP A 57 -12.96 -5.33 -11.71
C ASP A 57 -13.18 -5.14 -13.05
N HIS A 58 -12.23 -5.01 -13.87
CA HIS A 58 -12.45 -4.71 -15.14
C HIS A 58 -12.73 -5.88 -15.88
N GLU A 59 -13.46 -5.85 -16.73
CA GLU A 59 -13.80 -6.93 -17.49
C GLU A 59 -14.18 -6.62 -18.68
#